data_8dae04d41d4dc89995df7205752f5551
#
_entry.id   8dae04d41d4dc89995df7205752f5551
#
_cell.length_a   1.000
_cell.length_b   1.000
_cell.length_c   1.000
_cell.angle_alpha   90.00
_cell.angle_beta   90.00
_cell.angle_gamma   90.00
#
_symmetry.space_group_name_H-M   'P 1'
#
loop_
_entity.id
_entity.type
_entity.pdbx_description
1 polymer ?
#
loop_
_entity_poly.entity_id
_entity_poly.type
_entity_poly.pdbx_seq_one_letter_code
_entity_poly.pdbx_strand_id
1 'polypeptide(L)'
;MDAPLTPELKAELKRIAEAIVAPGKGILAADESTGTMGKRLAGIGVENIEENRRLYRQLLFTSGAEMAKNISGVILFHETVYQKADDGTPFVKILRDHGIIPGIKVDKGVVPLAGTIGEGTTQGLDGLAERCAQYKKDGCDFAKWRCVLKISEHTPSQLAIFENANVLARYATICQQNGLVPIVEPEILCDGDHSLERCQQVTEAVLSAQYKALVDHHVYLEGTLLKPNMVTAGR
;
A
#
# COMPACT_ATOMS: atom_id res chain seq x y z
N MET A 1 10.38 1.61 -25.38
CA MET A 1 8.99 1.19 -25.10
C MET A 1 9.10 -0.06 -24.26
N ASP A 2 8.63 -0.01 -23.03
CA ASP A 2 8.55 -1.21 -22.22
C ASP A 2 7.56 -2.18 -22.85
N ALA A 3 7.96 -3.45 -22.94
CA ALA A 3 7.14 -4.46 -23.58
C ALA A 3 5.83 -4.66 -22.77
N PRO A 4 4.72 -4.94 -23.43
CA PRO A 4 3.49 -5.31 -22.72
C PRO A 4 3.74 -6.55 -21.83
N LEU A 5 2.99 -6.65 -20.73
CA LEU A 5 3.09 -7.79 -19.83
C LEU A 5 2.89 -9.10 -20.58
N THR A 6 3.79 -10.07 -20.37
CA THR A 6 3.64 -11.41 -20.97
C THR A 6 2.42 -12.14 -20.40
N PRO A 7 1.87 -13.13 -21.12
CA PRO A 7 0.78 -13.97 -20.57
C PRO A 7 1.13 -14.64 -19.25
N GLU A 8 2.37 -15.11 -19.11
CA GLU A 8 2.86 -15.76 -17.89
C GLU A 8 2.89 -14.81 -16.71
N LEU A 9 3.37 -13.58 -16.94
CA LEU A 9 3.42 -12.55 -15.89
C LEU A 9 2.01 -12.11 -15.47
N LYS A 10 1.08 -11.96 -16.42
CA LYS A 10 -0.33 -11.70 -16.11
C LYS A 10 -0.94 -12.82 -15.27
N ALA A 11 -0.68 -14.08 -15.63
CA ALA A 11 -1.16 -15.24 -14.87
C ALA A 11 -0.60 -15.26 -13.44
N GLU A 12 0.69 -14.94 -13.28
CA GLU A 12 1.33 -14.83 -11.96
C GLU A 12 0.69 -13.72 -11.12
N LEU A 13 0.55 -12.50 -11.66
CA LEU A 13 -0.06 -11.37 -10.97
C LEU A 13 -1.49 -11.67 -10.53
N LYS A 14 -2.30 -12.24 -11.43
CA LYS A 14 -3.67 -12.64 -11.11
C LYS A 14 -3.71 -13.66 -9.99
N ARG A 15 -2.91 -14.72 -10.05
CA ARG A 15 -2.83 -15.75 -9.02
C ARG A 15 -2.45 -15.18 -7.65
N ILE A 16 -1.49 -14.24 -7.61
CA ILE A 16 -1.09 -13.57 -6.36
C ILE A 16 -2.24 -12.71 -5.83
N ALA A 17 -2.88 -11.91 -6.66
CA ALA A 17 -4.00 -11.07 -6.28
C ALA A 17 -5.16 -11.90 -5.71
N GLU A 18 -5.54 -12.99 -6.37
CA GLU A 18 -6.60 -13.91 -5.92
C GLU A 18 -6.22 -14.60 -4.60
N ALA A 19 -4.97 -15.00 -4.41
CA ALA A 19 -4.50 -15.60 -3.16
C ALA A 19 -4.58 -14.62 -1.97
N ILE A 20 -4.29 -13.34 -2.21
CA ILE A 20 -4.37 -12.31 -1.16
C ILE A 20 -5.80 -12.06 -0.71
N VAL A 21 -6.78 -12.08 -1.62
CA VAL A 21 -8.20 -11.85 -1.32
C VAL A 21 -9.00 -13.15 -1.16
N ALA A 22 -8.33 -14.27 -0.89
CA ALA A 22 -9.01 -15.55 -0.68
C ALA A 22 -10.08 -15.44 0.40
N PRO A 23 -11.22 -16.17 0.27
CA PRO A 23 -12.30 -16.14 1.26
C PRO A 23 -11.83 -16.40 2.69
N GLY A 24 -12.27 -15.60 3.65
CA GLY A 24 -11.89 -15.68 5.06
C GLY A 24 -10.50 -15.11 5.38
N LYS A 25 -9.84 -14.50 4.41
CA LYS A 25 -8.52 -13.90 4.57
C LYS A 25 -8.54 -12.38 4.48
N GLY A 26 -7.60 -11.75 5.16
CA GLY A 26 -7.35 -10.30 5.09
C GLY A 26 -5.86 -10.00 4.95
N ILE A 27 -5.54 -8.71 4.89
CA ILE A 27 -4.16 -8.22 4.83
C ILE A 27 -3.82 -7.48 6.13
N LEU A 28 -2.70 -7.81 6.75
CA LEU A 28 -2.15 -7.04 7.86
C LEU A 28 -1.26 -5.90 7.31
N ALA A 29 -1.60 -4.66 7.64
CA ALA A 29 -0.74 -3.52 7.40
C ALA A 29 0.24 -3.35 8.58
N ALA A 30 1.50 -3.74 8.39
CA ALA A 30 2.60 -3.57 9.34
C ALA A 30 3.71 -2.70 8.72
N ASP A 31 3.30 -1.73 7.91
CA ASP A 31 4.13 -0.89 7.04
C ASP A 31 4.36 0.52 7.59
N GLU A 32 4.07 0.75 8.85
CA GLU A 32 4.30 2.04 9.50
C GLU A 32 5.73 2.49 9.29
N SER A 33 5.88 3.71 8.76
CA SER A 33 7.18 4.37 8.65
C SER A 33 7.81 4.62 10.03
N THR A 34 9.10 4.88 10.07
CA THR A 34 9.82 5.21 11.30
C THR A 34 9.12 6.33 12.10
N GLY A 35 8.65 7.38 11.42
CA GLY A 35 7.92 8.48 12.07
C GLY A 35 6.56 8.07 12.63
N THR A 36 5.82 7.23 11.91
CA THR A 36 4.53 6.72 12.39
C THR A 36 4.71 5.79 13.58
N MET A 37 5.71 4.90 13.54
CA MET A 37 6.06 4.05 14.68
C MET A 37 6.49 4.88 15.89
N GLY A 38 7.26 5.95 15.68
CA GLY A 38 7.65 6.86 16.76
C GLY A 38 6.46 7.42 17.53
N LYS A 39 5.40 7.83 16.82
CA LYS A 39 4.16 8.31 17.47
C LYS A 39 3.47 7.22 18.29
N ARG A 40 3.42 5.98 17.76
CA ARG A 40 2.81 4.82 18.46
C ARG A 40 3.60 4.42 19.69
N LEU A 41 4.93 4.30 19.58
CA LEU A 41 5.81 3.92 20.67
C LEU A 41 5.82 4.99 21.77
N ALA A 42 5.82 6.28 21.43
CA ALA A 42 5.69 7.37 22.40
C ALA A 42 4.41 7.28 23.24
N GLY A 43 3.30 6.83 22.65
CA GLY A 43 2.03 6.63 23.35
C GLY A 43 2.09 5.59 24.48
N ILE A 44 3.09 4.72 24.48
CA ILE A 44 3.33 3.70 25.51
C ILE A 44 4.66 3.88 26.24
N GLY A 45 5.31 5.07 26.07
CA GLY A 45 6.57 5.41 26.75
C GLY A 45 7.79 4.62 26.27
N VAL A 46 7.75 4.08 25.05
CA VAL A 46 8.85 3.31 24.47
C VAL A 46 9.63 4.17 23.46
N GLU A 47 10.95 4.13 23.54
CA GLU A 47 11.84 4.87 22.63
C GLU A 47 11.75 4.36 21.20
N ASN A 48 11.76 5.29 20.23
CA ASN A 48 11.73 4.97 18.80
C ASN A 48 13.14 4.66 18.26
N ILE A 49 13.69 3.53 18.63
CA ILE A 49 14.93 2.97 18.09
C ILE A 49 14.63 1.76 17.20
N GLU A 50 15.59 1.39 16.35
CA GLU A 50 15.42 0.27 15.41
C GLU A 50 15.05 -1.02 16.12
N GLU A 51 15.70 -1.34 17.24
CA GLU A 51 15.43 -2.56 18.01
C GLU A 51 13.98 -2.63 18.52
N ASN A 52 13.45 -1.55 19.05
CA ASN A 52 12.06 -1.52 19.52
C ASN A 52 11.06 -1.67 18.36
N ARG A 53 11.35 -1.12 17.18
CA ARG A 53 10.54 -1.34 15.98
C ARG A 53 10.65 -2.80 15.52
N ARG A 54 11.83 -3.39 15.55
CA ARG A 54 12.06 -4.80 15.22
C ARG A 54 11.27 -5.73 16.16
N LEU A 55 11.37 -5.51 17.48
CA LEU A 55 10.65 -6.29 18.49
C LEU A 55 9.13 -6.21 18.30
N TYR A 56 8.60 -5.03 17.97
CA TYR A 56 7.18 -4.88 17.64
C TYR A 56 6.78 -5.74 16.43
N ARG A 57 7.59 -5.75 15.37
CA ARG A 57 7.36 -6.58 14.18
C ARG A 57 7.49 -8.06 14.49
N GLN A 58 8.48 -8.43 15.28
CA GLN A 58 8.66 -9.80 15.74
C GLN A 58 7.42 -10.31 16.48
N LEU A 59 6.89 -9.54 17.43
CA LEU A 59 5.68 -9.89 18.16
C LEU A 59 4.51 -10.25 17.23
N LEU A 60 4.33 -9.48 16.14
CA LEU A 60 3.30 -9.75 15.15
C LEU A 60 3.60 -11.04 14.35
N PHE A 61 4.81 -11.18 13.82
CA PHE A 61 5.12 -12.21 12.83
C PHE A 61 5.39 -13.58 13.45
N THR A 62 5.83 -13.66 14.69
CA THR A 62 6.03 -14.92 15.40
C THR A 62 4.72 -15.55 15.88
N SER A 63 3.59 -14.85 15.80
CA SER A 63 2.25 -15.44 15.95
C SER A 63 1.76 -16.15 14.67
N GLY A 64 2.65 -16.41 13.72
CA GLY A 64 2.39 -16.74 12.32
C GLY A 64 1.36 -17.85 12.08
N ALA A 65 1.39 -18.96 12.82
CA ALA A 65 0.45 -20.07 12.63
C ALA A 65 -1.01 -19.66 12.90
N GLU A 66 -1.27 -18.87 13.94
CA GLU A 66 -2.62 -18.35 14.24
C GLU A 66 -3.00 -17.23 13.26
N MET A 67 -2.07 -16.34 12.97
CA MET A 67 -2.27 -15.25 12.02
C MET A 67 -2.62 -15.80 10.63
N ALA A 68 -1.94 -16.84 10.16
CA ALA A 68 -2.13 -17.45 8.85
C ALA A 68 -3.53 -18.04 8.63
N LYS A 69 -4.29 -18.30 9.70
CA LYS A 69 -5.69 -18.74 9.56
C LYS A 69 -6.57 -17.68 8.88
N ASN A 70 -6.28 -16.39 9.13
CA ASN A 70 -7.11 -15.27 8.70
C ASN A 70 -6.35 -14.21 7.88
N ILE A 71 -5.01 -14.28 7.80
CA ILE A 71 -4.18 -13.31 7.08
C ILE A 71 -3.47 -14.00 5.94
N SER A 72 -3.70 -13.50 4.73
CA SER A 72 -3.06 -13.96 3.50
C SER A 72 -1.82 -13.18 3.12
N GLY A 73 -1.75 -11.92 3.52
CA GLY A 73 -0.65 -11.02 3.18
C GLY A 73 -0.29 -10.05 4.29
N VAL A 74 0.96 -9.62 4.32
CA VAL A 74 1.47 -8.61 5.26
C VAL A 74 2.21 -7.54 4.47
N ILE A 75 1.83 -6.28 4.66
CA ILE A 75 2.55 -5.14 4.09
C ILE A 75 3.67 -4.77 5.04
N LEU A 76 4.91 -4.80 4.55
CA LEU A 76 6.11 -4.47 5.31
C LEU A 76 6.61 -3.05 5.00
N PHE A 77 7.34 -2.46 5.96
CA PHE A 77 8.16 -1.28 5.73
C PHE A 77 9.56 -1.71 5.25
N HIS A 78 10.28 -0.83 4.53
CA HIS A 78 11.61 -1.14 3.98
C HIS A 78 12.57 -1.75 5.01
N GLU A 79 12.74 -1.11 6.16
CA GLU A 79 13.61 -1.60 7.26
C GLU A 79 13.26 -3.04 7.63
N THR A 80 11.98 -3.35 7.75
CA THR A 80 11.47 -4.63 8.23
C THR A 80 11.74 -5.79 7.27
N VAL A 81 11.82 -5.55 5.97
CA VAL A 81 12.15 -6.59 4.97
C VAL A 81 13.51 -7.22 5.25
N TYR A 82 14.45 -6.45 5.79
CA TYR A 82 15.83 -6.89 6.04
C TYR A 82 16.10 -7.26 7.50
N GLN A 83 15.10 -7.13 8.38
CA GLN A 83 15.23 -7.50 9.79
C GLN A 83 14.95 -8.99 10.03
N LYS A 84 15.40 -9.46 11.19
CA LYS A 84 15.32 -10.86 11.61
C LYS A 84 14.72 -10.97 13.01
N ALA A 85 14.16 -12.13 13.31
CA ALA A 85 13.78 -12.50 14.67
C ALA A 85 15.02 -12.79 15.55
N ASP A 86 14.80 -12.98 16.85
CA ASP A 86 15.87 -13.25 17.83
C ASP A 86 16.67 -14.51 17.52
N ASP A 87 16.06 -15.48 16.85
CA ASP A 87 16.71 -16.72 16.39
C ASP A 87 17.50 -16.55 15.09
N GLY A 88 17.54 -15.34 14.54
CA GLY A 88 18.21 -15.03 13.28
C GLY A 88 17.40 -15.28 12.02
N THR A 89 16.17 -15.78 12.12
CA THR A 89 15.30 -16.04 10.96
C THR A 89 14.79 -14.73 10.35
N PRO A 90 14.96 -14.47 9.04
CA PRO A 90 14.43 -13.29 8.38
C PRO A 90 12.90 -13.21 8.47
N PHE A 91 12.34 -12.04 8.73
CA PHE A 91 10.89 -11.85 8.83
C PHE A 91 10.14 -12.27 7.56
N VAL A 92 10.69 -11.98 6.39
CA VAL A 92 10.12 -12.43 5.10
C VAL A 92 10.02 -13.95 5.04
N LYS A 93 11.05 -14.67 5.54
CA LYS A 93 11.03 -16.14 5.60
C LYS A 93 9.97 -16.65 6.59
N ILE A 94 9.86 -16.06 7.77
CA ILE A 94 8.84 -16.43 8.76
C ILE A 94 7.44 -16.35 8.14
N LEU A 95 7.12 -15.24 7.46
CA LEU A 95 5.83 -15.08 6.80
C LEU A 95 5.59 -16.15 5.73
N ARG A 96 6.57 -16.38 4.85
CA ARG A 96 6.46 -17.38 3.78
C ARG A 96 6.31 -18.80 4.30
N ASP A 97 7.03 -19.16 5.35
CA ASP A 97 6.94 -20.50 5.97
C ASP A 97 5.53 -20.78 6.54
N HIS A 98 4.77 -19.72 6.87
CA HIS A 98 3.38 -19.82 7.28
C HIS A 98 2.37 -19.64 6.13
N GLY A 99 2.83 -19.55 4.89
CA GLY A 99 1.96 -19.35 3.72
C GLY A 99 1.38 -17.94 3.61
N ILE A 100 1.99 -16.95 4.31
CA ILE A 100 1.60 -15.54 4.25
C ILE A 100 2.47 -14.84 3.20
N ILE A 101 1.84 -14.11 2.30
CA ILE A 101 2.50 -13.40 1.19
C ILE A 101 3.09 -12.08 1.71
N PRO A 102 4.41 -11.86 1.61
CA PRO A 102 5.01 -10.57 1.97
C PRO A 102 4.73 -9.52 0.90
N GLY A 103 4.41 -8.32 1.34
CA GLY A 103 4.28 -7.12 0.52
C GLY A 103 5.11 -5.98 1.07
N ILE A 104 5.23 -4.91 0.32
CA ILE A 104 6.13 -3.79 0.62
C ILE A 104 5.49 -2.42 0.34
N LYS A 105 5.56 -1.52 1.30
CA LYS A 105 5.25 -0.10 1.08
C LYS A 105 6.37 0.56 0.29
N VAL A 106 6.06 1.04 -0.91
CA VAL A 106 7.07 1.61 -1.83
C VAL A 106 6.98 3.11 -2.02
N ASP A 107 5.90 3.76 -1.58
CA ASP A 107 5.84 5.23 -1.60
C ASP A 107 6.84 5.86 -0.62
N LYS A 108 7.23 7.10 -0.89
CA LYS A 108 8.14 7.90 -0.07
C LYS A 108 7.42 9.03 0.69
N GLY A 109 6.10 8.90 0.84
CA GLY A 109 5.28 9.81 1.63
C GLY A 109 4.58 10.90 0.84
N VAL A 110 3.59 11.48 1.50
CA VAL A 110 2.77 12.58 0.97
C VAL A 110 3.52 13.90 1.08
N VAL A 111 3.44 14.70 0.02
CA VAL A 111 4.02 16.05 -0.05
C VAL A 111 2.96 17.04 -0.55
N PRO A 112 3.10 18.35 -0.27
CA PRO A 112 2.18 19.36 -0.79
C PRO A 112 2.10 19.32 -2.33
N LEU A 113 0.88 19.40 -2.85
CA LEU A 113 0.62 19.57 -4.28
C LEU A 113 0.65 21.06 -4.62
N ALA A 114 1.68 21.49 -5.33
CA ALA A 114 1.82 22.87 -5.77
C ALA A 114 0.62 23.31 -6.62
N GLY A 115 0.14 24.55 -6.42
CA GLY A 115 -1.04 25.06 -7.10
C GLY A 115 -2.37 24.73 -6.42
N THR A 116 -2.33 24.09 -5.25
CA THR A 116 -3.52 23.81 -4.42
C THR A 116 -3.37 24.40 -3.02
N ILE A 117 -4.47 24.43 -2.27
CA ILE A 117 -4.48 24.87 -0.88
C ILE A 117 -4.67 23.64 0.03
N GLY A 118 -3.56 23.20 0.65
CA GLY A 118 -3.60 22.11 1.64
C GLY A 118 -3.85 20.71 1.09
N GLU A 119 -3.75 20.53 -0.23
CA GLU A 119 -3.84 19.20 -0.86
C GLU A 119 -2.45 18.60 -1.10
N GLY A 120 -2.39 17.30 -1.29
CA GLY A 120 -1.15 16.55 -1.42
C GLY A 120 -1.09 15.68 -2.67
N THR A 121 0.13 15.30 -3.01
CA THR A 121 0.45 14.17 -3.87
C THR A 121 1.41 13.24 -3.13
N THR A 122 1.71 12.08 -3.69
CA THR A 122 2.62 11.13 -3.04
C THR A 122 3.82 10.88 -3.94
N GLN A 123 5.01 11.01 -3.38
CA GLN A 123 6.28 10.85 -4.08
C GLN A 123 6.87 9.44 -3.94
N GLY A 124 7.85 9.12 -4.79
CA GLY A 124 8.58 7.85 -4.75
C GLY A 124 8.67 7.13 -6.09
N LEU A 125 8.27 7.76 -7.21
CA LEU A 125 8.38 7.16 -8.55
C LEU A 125 9.83 7.06 -9.04
N ASP A 126 10.70 7.98 -8.62
CA ASP A 126 12.11 7.95 -9.00
C ASP A 126 12.81 6.71 -8.45
N GLY A 127 13.45 5.93 -9.31
CA GLY A 127 14.11 4.68 -8.97
C GLY A 127 13.15 3.58 -8.48
N LEU A 128 11.84 3.68 -8.79
CA LEU A 128 10.85 2.71 -8.32
C LEU A 128 11.02 1.35 -9.00
N ALA A 129 11.36 1.31 -10.28
CA ALA A 129 11.53 0.06 -11.03
C ALA A 129 12.65 -0.81 -10.41
N GLU A 130 13.80 -0.20 -10.13
CA GLU A 130 14.95 -0.87 -9.52
C GLU A 130 14.60 -1.36 -8.10
N ARG A 131 13.90 -0.55 -7.30
CA ARG A 131 13.45 -0.95 -5.97
C ARG A 131 12.45 -2.10 -6.03
N CYS A 132 11.49 -2.06 -6.94
CA CYS A 132 10.52 -3.14 -7.13
C CYS A 132 11.20 -4.44 -7.56
N ALA A 133 12.15 -4.39 -8.51
CA ALA A 133 12.92 -5.55 -8.93
C ALA A 133 13.70 -6.16 -7.76
N GLN A 134 14.28 -5.32 -6.90
CA GLN A 134 14.99 -5.80 -5.70
C GLN A 134 14.02 -6.43 -4.69
N TYR A 135 12.91 -5.78 -4.35
CA TYR A 135 11.93 -6.35 -3.41
C TYR A 135 11.32 -7.68 -3.90
N LYS A 136 11.13 -7.83 -5.21
CA LYS A 136 10.72 -9.12 -5.77
C LYS A 136 11.76 -10.21 -5.50
N LYS A 137 13.05 -9.92 -5.69
CA LYS A 137 14.15 -10.84 -5.36
C LYS A 137 14.22 -11.16 -3.87
N ASP A 138 13.94 -10.16 -3.02
CA ASP A 138 13.96 -10.28 -1.56
C ASP A 138 12.71 -11.02 -1.01
N GLY A 139 11.80 -11.43 -1.89
CA GLY A 139 10.67 -12.28 -1.55
C GLY A 139 9.35 -11.56 -1.33
N CYS A 140 9.19 -10.31 -1.75
CA CYS A 140 7.89 -9.65 -1.79
C CYS A 140 7.15 -9.98 -3.10
N ASP A 141 5.83 -10.17 -3.01
CA ASP A 141 4.98 -10.45 -4.17
C ASP A 141 3.93 -9.37 -4.45
N PHE A 142 3.76 -8.42 -3.55
CA PHE A 142 2.88 -7.28 -3.77
C PHE A 142 3.47 -6.00 -3.19
N ALA A 143 2.98 -4.88 -3.66
CA ALA A 143 3.39 -3.55 -3.22
C ALA A 143 2.18 -2.73 -2.77
N LYS A 144 2.43 -1.69 -1.97
CA LYS A 144 1.41 -0.73 -1.56
C LYS A 144 1.92 0.69 -1.73
N TRP A 145 1.04 1.54 -2.25
CA TRP A 145 1.25 2.98 -2.40
C TRP A 145 -0.02 3.71 -1.99
N ARG A 146 0.11 4.65 -1.05
CA ARG A 146 -0.99 5.43 -0.51
C ARG A 146 -0.96 6.85 -1.05
N CYS A 147 -2.07 7.29 -1.63
CA CYS A 147 -2.37 8.69 -1.84
C CYS A 147 -3.47 9.13 -0.88
N VAL A 148 -3.46 10.41 -0.49
CA VAL A 148 -4.39 10.95 0.50
C VAL A 148 -5.14 12.13 -0.10
N LEU A 149 -6.46 12.09 0.01
CA LEU A 149 -7.36 13.17 -0.35
C LEU A 149 -8.16 13.62 0.88
N LYS A 150 -8.50 14.89 0.94
CA LYS A 150 -9.22 15.47 2.07
C LYS A 150 -10.51 16.14 1.58
N ILE A 151 -11.59 15.95 2.32
CA ILE A 151 -12.86 16.65 2.06
C ILE A 151 -12.90 17.97 2.83
N SER A 152 -13.26 19.03 2.13
CA SER A 152 -13.63 20.32 2.67
C SER A 152 -14.65 20.97 1.74
N GLU A 153 -14.95 22.25 1.95
CA GLU A 153 -15.86 23.01 1.07
C GLU A 153 -15.42 22.99 -0.40
N HIS A 154 -14.09 23.06 -0.65
CA HIS A 154 -13.52 23.15 -2.01
C HIS A 154 -12.56 22.02 -2.36
N THR A 155 -12.44 21.00 -1.50
CA THR A 155 -11.55 19.85 -1.73
C THR A 155 -12.31 18.53 -1.62
N PRO A 156 -11.81 17.43 -2.29
CA PRO A 156 -10.65 17.45 -3.17
C PRO A 156 -10.91 18.22 -4.48
N SER A 157 -9.90 18.96 -4.92
CA SER A 157 -9.94 19.62 -6.23
C SER A 157 -9.80 18.62 -7.36
N GLN A 158 -10.25 18.99 -8.56
CA GLN A 158 -10.08 18.15 -9.74
C GLN A 158 -8.62 17.88 -10.04
N LEU A 159 -7.74 18.87 -9.78
CA LEU A 159 -6.29 18.70 -9.92
C LEU A 159 -5.76 17.61 -8.97
N ALA A 160 -6.14 17.65 -7.68
CA ALA A 160 -5.70 16.64 -6.72
C ALA A 160 -6.23 15.24 -7.06
N ILE A 161 -7.48 15.12 -7.51
CA ILE A 161 -8.05 13.85 -7.94
C ILE A 161 -7.25 13.27 -9.10
N PHE A 162 -6.98 14.05 -10.15
CA PHE A 162 -6.27 13.59 -11.34
C PHE A 162 -4.81 13.28 -11.06
N GLU A 163 -4.11 14.13 -10.31
CA GLU A 163 -2.70 13.91 -9.95
C GLU A 163 -2.54 12.60 -9.17
N ASN A 164 -3.33 12.40 -8.13
CA ASN A 164 -3.23 11.20 -7.31
C ASN A 164 -3.63 9.92 -8.09
N ALA A 165 -4.64 10.01 -8.95
CA ALA A 165 -5.02 8.90 -9.83
C ALA A 165 -3.89 8.56 -10.82
N ASN A 166 -3.26 9.57 -11.43
CA ASN A 166 -2.14 9.40 -12.35
C ASN A 166 -0.90 8.80 -11.67
N VAL A 167 -0.53 9.30 -10.49
CA VAL A 167 0.60 8.76 -9.71
C VAL A 167 0.39 7.28 -9.36
N LEU A 168 -0.81 6.92 -8.90
CA LEU A 168 -1.17 5.54 -8.56
C LEU A 168 -1.15 4.62 -9.80
N ALA A 169 -1.60 5.11 -10.96
CA ALA A 169 -1.55 4.34 -12.19
C ALA A 169 -0.12 4.10 -12.69
N ARG A 170 0.74 5.12 -12.62
CA ARG A 170 2.18 5.00 -12.95
C ARG A 170 2.88 4.01 -12.02
N TYR A 171 2.63 4.12 -10.72
CA TYR A 171 3.13 3.17 -9.73
C TYR A 171 2.69 1.74 -10.06
N ALA A 172 1.40 1.54 -10.35
CA ALA A 172 0.85 0.23 -10.64
C ALA A 172 1.52 -0.44 -11.85
N THR A 173 1.71 0.30 -12.93
CA THR A 173 2.41 -0.20 -14.13
C THR A 173 3.83 -0.65 -13.81
N ILE A 174 4.59 0.16 -13.07
CA ILE A 174 5.97 -0.16 -12.69
C ILE A 174 6.02 -1.43 -11.82
N CYS A 175 5.12 -1.57 -10.85
CA CYS A 175 5.03 -2.76 -10.01
C CYS A 175 4.76 -4.02 -10.84
N GLN A 176 3.77 -3.97 -11.74
CA GLN A 176 3.41 -5.13 -12.56
C GLN A 176 4.54 -5.58 -13.48
N GLN A 177 5.27 -4.64 -14.07
CA GLN A 177 6.45 -4.96 -14.89
C GLN A 177 7.56 -5.67 -14.11
N ASN A 178 7.58 -5.51 -12.78
CA ASN A 178 8.54 -6.15 -11.88
C ASN A 178 7.95 -7.34 -11.10
N GLY A 179 6.78 -7.85 -11.49
CA GLY A 179 6.15 -9.03 -10.88
C GLY A 179 5.53 -8.80 -9.51
N LEU A 180 5.24 -7.54 -9.14
CA LEU A 180 4.55 -7.18 -7.91
C LEU A 180 3.10 -6.81 -8.19
N VAL A 181 2.15 -7.37 -7.45
CA VAL A 181 0.76 -6.93 -7.47
C VAL A 181 0.64 -5.57 -6.78
N PRO A 182 0.21 -4.50 -7.46
CA PRO A 182 0.04 -3.20 -6.82
C PRO A 182 -1.26 -3.13 -6.03
N ILE A 183 -1.17 -2.80 -4.74
CA ILE A 183 -2.30 -2.25 -3.99
C ILE A 183 -2.41 -0.76 -4.31
N VAL A 184 -3.53 -0.37 -4.88
CA VAL A 184 -3.87 1.02 -5.21
C VAL A 184 -4.71 1.59 -4.08
N GLU A 185 -4.19 2.62 -3.38
CA GLU A 185 -4.82 3.20 -2.18
C GLU A 185 -5.09 4.71 -2.34
N PRO A 186 -6.16 5.10 -3.03
CA PRO A 186 -6.60 6.50 -3.11
C PRO A 186 -7.47 6.84 -1.89
N GLU A 187 -6.86 7.00 -0.70
CA GLU A 187 -7.59 7.18 0.55
C GLU A 187 -8.17 8.58 0.69
N ILE A 188 -9.46 8.64 0.93
CA ILE A 188 -10.15 9.85 1.35
C ILE A 188 -10.24 9.82 2.87
N LEU A 189 -9.67 10.85 3.52
CA LEU A 189 -9.63 10.94 4.98
C LEU A 189 -11.04 11.14 5.55
N CYS A 190 -11.27 10.53 6.72
CA CYS A 190 -12.49 10.73 7.49
C CYS A 190 -12.46 11.99 8.39
N ASP A 191 -11.32 12.71 8.39
CA ASP A 191 -11.17 13.95 9.15
C ASP A 191 -12.01 15.07 8.53
N GLY A 192 -12.82 15.75 9.34
CA GLY A 192 -13.65 16.86 8.88
C GLY A 192 -15.08 16.80 9.42
N ASP A 193 -15.96 17.63 8.85
CA ASP A 193 -17.36 17.79 9.24
C ASP A 193 -18.36 17.42 8.12
N HIS A 194 -17.87 16.73 7.08
CA HIS A 194 -18.69 16.36 5.92
C HIS A 194 -19.71 15.27 6.25
N SER A 195 -20.83 15.27 5.51
CA SER A 195 -21.86 14.24 5.63
C SER A 195 -21.42 12.92 4.99
N LEU A 196 -22.12 11.84 5.32
CA LEU A 196 -21.97 10.51 4.67
C LEU A 196 -22.17 10.62 3.14
N GLU A 197 -23.19 11.34 2.71
CA GLU A 197 -23.52 11.52 1.29
C GLU A 197 -22.40 12.28 0.56
N ARG A 198 -21.78 13.26 1.21
CA ARG A 198 -20.64 13.99 0.64
C ARG A 198 -19.43 13.06 0.49
N CYS A 199 -19.15 12.23 1.48
CA CYS A 199 -18.08 11.22 1.42
C CYS A 199 -18.33 10.23 0.28
N GLN A 200 -19.57 9.75 0.11
CA GLN A 200 -19.96 8.88 -0.99
C GLN A 200 -19.67 9.54 -2.35
N GLN A 201 -20.20 10.74 -2.58
CA GLN A 201 -20.00 11.46 -3.85
C GLN A 201 -18.52 11.65 -4.20
N VAL A 202 -17.71 12.02 -3.21
CA VAL A 202 -16.27 12.19 -3.41
C VAL A 202 -15.60 10.84 -3.71
N THR A 203 -15.98 9.79 -3.01
CA THR A 203 -15.42 8.45 -3.22
C THR A 203 -15.75 7.93 -4.63
N GLU A 204 -16.97 8.10 -5.09
CA GLU A 204 -17.37 7.75 -6.47
C GLU A 204 -16.55 8.50 -7.51
N ALA A 205 -16.37 9.81 -7.33
CA ALA A 205 -15.57 10.65 -8.24
C ALA A 205 -14.09 10.23 -8.26
N VAL A 206 -13.51 9.99 -7.09
CA VAL A 206 -12.10 9.56 -6.95
C VAL A 206 -11.88 8.18 -7.56
N LEU A 207 -12.74 7.20 -7.28
CA LEU A 207 -12.62 5.85 -7.83
C LEU A 207 -12.84 5.84 -9.34
N SER A 208 -13.77 6.63 -9.87
CA SER A 208 -13.97 6.77 -11.31
C SER A 208 -12.71 7.30 -12.01
N ALA A 209 -12.11 8.36 -11.47
CA ALA A 209 -10.85 8.89 -11.98
C ALA A 209 -9.70 7.88 -11.85
N GLN A 210 -9.63 7.15 -10.74
CA GLN A 210 -8.61 6.14 -10.50
C GLN A 210 -8.67 5.01 -11.52
N TYR A 211 -9.84 4.41 -11.74
CA TYR A 211 -9.96 3.32 -12.71
C TYR A 211 -9.76 3.80 -14.14
N LYS A 212 -10.21 5.03 -14.47
CA LYS A 212 -9.89 5.66 -15.75
C LYS A 212 -8.37 5.76 -15.95
N ALA A 213 -7.63 6.25 -14.96
CA ALA A 213 -6.18 6.37 -15.03
C ALA A 213 -5.49 5.00 -15.16
N LEU A 214 -5.94 3.97 -14.42
CA LEU A 214 -5.40 2.62 -14.55
C LEU A 214 -5.56 2.08 -15.97
N VAL A 215 -6.72 2.27 -16.60
CA VAL A 215 -6.97 1.85 -17.98
C VAL A 215 -6.11 2.63 -18.97
N ASP A 216 -6.02 3.96 -18.82
CA ASP A 216 -5.20 4.82 -19.69
C ASP A 216 -3.71 4.47 -19.64
N HIS A 217 -3.24 3.98 -18.48
CA HIS A 217 -1.87 3.50 -18.27
C HIS A 217 -1.67 2.01 -18.59
N HIS A 218 -2.66 1.35 -19.20
CA HIS A 218 -2.60 -0.05 -19.60
C HIS A 218 -2.32 -1.03 -18.45
N VAL A 219 -2.76 -0.69 -17.24
CA VAL A 219 -2.64 -1.57 -16.07
C VAL A 219 -3.53 -2.80 -16.26
N TYR A 220 -2.97 -3.97 -15.99
CA TYR A 220 -3.72 -5.23 -15.97
C TYR A 220 -4.55 -5.31 -14.68
N LEU A 221 -5.85 -5.04 -14.78
CA LEU A 221 -6.73 -4.84 -13.62
C LEU A 221 -6.85 -6.08 -12.73
N GLU A 222 -6.90 -7.29 -13.31
CA GLU A 222 -6.97 -8.55 -12.58
C GLU A 222 -5.71 -8.83 -11.74
N GLY A 223 -4.62 -8.16 -12.04
CA GLY A 223 -3.38 -8.20 -11.27
C GLY A 223 -3.21 -6.99 -10.33
N THR A 224 -4.30 -6.39 -9.86
CA THR A 224 -4.30 -5.27 -8.90
C THR A 224 -5.15 -5.56 -7.68
N LEU A 225 -4.96 -4.80 -6.61
CA LEU A 225 -5.85 -4.75 -5.46
C LEU A 225 -6.22 -3.30 -5.17
N LEU A 226 -7.49 -3.05 -4.86
CA LEU A 226 -7.96 -1.76 -4.36
C LEU A 226 -7.98 -1.78 -2.83
N LYS A 227 -7.37 -0.78 -2.21
CA LYS A 227 -7.51 -0.51 -0.77
C LYS A 227 -8.30 0.78 -0.58
N PRO A 228 -9.63 0.69 -0.42
CA PRO A 228 -10.48 1.86 -0.27
C PRO A 228 -10.48 2.37 1.17
N ASN A 229 -11.02 3.56 1.38
CA ASN A 229 -11.42 4.06 2.68
C ASN A 229 -12.82 3.56 3.07
N MET A 230 -13.18 3.70 4.34
CA MET A 230 -14.56 3.61 4.77
C MET A 230 -15.32 4.86 4.32
N VAL A 231 -16.53 4.69 3.79
CA VAL A 231 -17.43 5.79 3.42
C VAL A 231 -18.24 6.15 4.65
N THR A 232 -17.87 7.25 5.32
CA THR A 232 -18.44 7.68 6.59
C THR A 232 -18.66 9.18 6.62
N ALA A 233 -19.50 9.66 7.54
CA ALA A 233 -19.47 11.07 7.91
C ALA A 233 -18.10 11.47 8.50
N GLY A 234 -17.77 12.72 8.44
CA GLY A 234 -16.57 13.31 9.04
C GLY A 234 -16.55 13.21 10.56
N ARG A 235 -15.33 13.23 11.15
CA ARG A 235 -15.12 13.16 12.60
C ARG A 235 -13.83 13.87 13.01
#